data_c5f4c7ab4984bde6dcf9d4dec490fb38
#
_entry.id   c5f4c7ab4984bde6dcf9d4dec490fb38
#
_cell.length_a   1.000
_cell.length_b   1.000
_cell.length_c   1.000
_cell.angle_alpha   90.00
_cell.angle_beta   90.00
_cell.angle_gamma   90.00
#
_symmetry.space_group_name_H-M   'P 1'
#
loop_
_entity.id
_entity.type
_entity.pdbx_description
1 polymer ?
#
loop_
_entity_poly.entity_id
_entity_poly.type
_entity_poly.pdbx_seq_one_letter_code
_entity_poly.pdbx_strand_id
1 'polypeptide(L)'
;KIHGVNVHPGSAKDKMMNANLLAMEFNALLPNCTPANTEGYEGFFHLCSFVGEESLATLDYIIRDHDWEKFQEKKRIFQEAGEKLNQKYGEKGAHFSVEVKDSYYNMVEKVRPHMYLIDVAKTAFEKEGVTPKVCPIRGGTDGAKLSFMGLPCPNLSTGGENYHGIYEYLNLNSFKKMIPVLLKICQEMIGKKS
;
A
#
# COMPACT_ATOMS: atom_id res chain seq x y z
N LYS A 1 -15.37 8.12 -6.31
CA LYS A 1 -16.40 8.06 -7.39
C LYS A 1 -16.62 9.45 -7.95
N ILE A 2 -16.83 9.53 -9.24
CA ILE A 2 -17.01 10.79 -9.94
C ILE A 2 -18.25 10.66 -10.81
N HIS A 3 -19.26 11.48 -10.51
CA HIS A 3 -20.47 11.58 -11.29
C HIS A 3 -20.32 12.72 -12.28
N GLY A 4 -20.46 12.41 -13.56
CA GLY A 4 -20.45 13.35 -14.66
C GLY A 4 -21.86 13.76 -15.09
N VAL A 5 -21.91 14.62 -16.10
CA VAL A 5 -23.16 15.01 -16.78
C VAL A 5 -23.06 14.55 -18.22
N ASN A 6 -23.80 13.51 -18.57
CA ASN A 6 -23.83 12.99 -19.94
C ASN A 6 -24.91 13.66 -20.78
N VAL A 7 -24.55 13.98 -22.01
CA VAL A 7 -25.45 14.45 -23.06
C VAL A 7 -24.96 13.92 -24.41
N HIS A 8 -25.81 13.97 -25.44
CA HIS A 8 -25.41 13.55 -26.78
C HIS A 8 -24.18 14.33 -27.28
N PRO A 9 -23.09 13.64 -27.71
CA PRO A 9 -21.82 14.28 -28.06
C PRO A 9 -21.94 15.43 -29.08
N GLY A 10 -22.84 15.31 -30.05
CA GLY A 10 -23.08 16.37 -31.06
C GLY A 10 -23.65 17.68 -30.51
N SER A 11 -24.17 17.69 -29.28
CA SER A 11 -24.71 18.87 -28.59
C SER A 11 -24.08 19.11 -27.21
N ALA A 12 -22.88 18.56 -26.99
CA ALA A 12 -22.24 18.49 -25.69
C ALA A 12 -21.50 19.77 -25.25
N LYS A 13 -21.30 20.73 -26.19
CA LYS A 13 -20.58 21.97 -25.88
C LYS A 13 -21.21 22.69 -24.69
N ASP A 14 -20.38 23.00 -23.68
CA ASP A 14 -20.75 23.70 -22.45
C ASP A 14 -21.78 22.97 -21.55
N LYS A 15 -22.11 21.70 -21.86
CA LYS A 15 -23.12 20.91 -21.14
C LYS A 15 -22.54 19.60 -20.56
N MET A 16 -21.70 18.91 -21.33
CA MET A 16 -21.17 17.62 -20.91
C MET A 16 -20.03 17.80 -19.90
N MET A 17 -20.09 17.02 -18.80
CA MET A 17 -18.99 16.77 -17.87
C MET A 17 -18.67 15.27 -17.92
N ASN A 18 -17.71 14.88 -18.76
CA ASN A 18 -17.34 13.47 -18.92
C ASN A 18 -16.58 12.97 -17.68
N ALA A 19 -17.16 12.00 -16.97
CA ALA A 19 -16.59 11.48 -15.72
C ALA A 19 -15.20 10.85 -15.90
N ASN A 20 -14.91 10.25 -17.06
CA ASN A 20 -13.59 9.70 -17.33
C ASN A 20 -12.52 10.80 -17.42
N LEU A 21 -12.83 11.91 -18.10
CA LEU A 21 -11.90 13.04 -18.20
C LEU A 21 -11.68 13.72 -16.85
N LEU A 22 -12.74 13.85 -16.07
CA LEU A 22 -12.65 14.36 -14.68
C LEU A 22 -11.83 13.42 -13.77
N ALA A 23 -11.91 12.12 -13.99
CA ALA A 23 -11.09 11.14 -13.28
C ALA A 23 -9.59 11.26 -13.61
N MET A 24 -9.27 11.52 -14.88
CA MET A 24 -7.89 11.80 -15.28
C MET A 24 -7.37 13.11 -14.65
N GLU A 25 -8.21 14.14 -14.58
CA GLU A 25 -7.85 15.39 -13.90
C GLU A 25 -7.64 15.18 -12.40
N PHE A 26 -8.50 14.40 -11.73
CA PHE A 26 -8.30 14.02 -10.32
C PHE A 26 -6.94 13.36 -10.13
N ASN A 27 -6.60 12.37 -10.94
CA ASN A 27 -5.30 11.69 -10.87
C ASN A 27 -4.13 12.66 -11.09
N ALA A 28 -4.27 13.63 -11.99
CA ALA A 28 -3.25 14.63 -12.28
C ALA A 28 -3.00 15.65 -11.15
N LEU A 29 -3.96 15.81 -10.23
CA LEU A 29 -3.81 16.66 -9.04
C LEU A 29 -3.01 15.99 -7.93
N LEU A 30 -2.89 14.66 -7.95
CA LEU A 30 -2.12 13.93 -6.93
C LEU A 30 -0.60 14.08 -7.18
N PRO A 31 0.20 14.14 -6.12
CA PRO A 31 1.65 14.11 -6.26
C PRO A 31 2.13 12.89 -7.04
N ASN A 32 3.12 13.09 -7.91
CA ASN A 32 3.73 12.00 -8.68
C ASN A 32 4.67 11.16 -7.80
N CYS A 33 4.12 10.51 -6.77
CA CYS A 33 4.81 9.51 -5.96
C CYS A 33 4.02 8.19 -6.06
N THR A 34 4.52 7.29 -6.88
CA THR A 34 3.91 6.02 -7.23
C THR A 34 4.83 4.85 -6.84
N PRO A 35 4.36 3.60 -6.79
CA PRO A 35 5.25 2.45 -6.58
C PRO A 35 6.39 2.35 -7.59
N ALA A 36 6.23 2.92 -8.79
CA ALA A 36 7.22 2.86 -9.87
C ALA A 36 8.38 3.86 -9.71
N ASN A 37 8.21 4.92 -8.91
CA ASN A 37 9.20 5.98 -8.75
C ASN A 37 9.53 6.30 -7.29
N THR A 38 9.19 5.41 -6.38
CA THR A 38 9.49 5.50 -4.95
C THR A 38 10.06 4.18 -4.43
N GLU A 39 10.94 4.25 -3.42
CA GLU A 39 11.60 3.07 -2.84
C GLU A 39 11.73 3.15 -1.31
N GLY A 40 12.19 2.06 -0.69
CA GLY A 40 12.52 2.01 0.72
C GLY A 40 11.35 2.44 1.62
N TYR A 41 11.54 3.51 2.36
CA TYR A 41 10.56 4.08 3.30
C TYR A 41 9.65 5.16 2.69
N GLU A 42 9.82 5.47 1.41
CA GLU A 42 8.98 6.46 0.74
C GLU A 42 7.56 5.97 0.57
N GLY A 43 6.61 6.86 0.86
CA GLY A 43 5.18 6.59 0.64
C GLY A 43 4.74 6.84 -0.80
N PHE A 44 3.55 6.34 -1.15
CA PHE A 44 3.04 6.45 -2.52
C PHE A 44 1.50 6.50 -2.58
N PHE A 45 1.00 6.96 -3.71
CA PHE A 45 -0.36 6.74 -4.21
C PHE A 45 -0.30 5.67 -5.30
N HIS A 46 -1.14 4.66 -5.21
CA HIS A 46 -1.22 3.60 -6.21
C HIS A 46 -2.65 3.46 -6.71
N LEU A 47 -2.89 3.80 -7.97
CA LEU A 47 -4.16 3.54 -8.63
C LEU A 47 -4.25 2.03 -8.92
N CYS A 48 -5.14 1.34 -8.24
CA CYS A 48 -5.34 -0.11 -8.38
C CYS A 48 -6.33 -0.44 -9.49
N SER A 49 -7.38 0.38 -9.62
CA SER A 49 -8.46 0.15 -10.57
C SER A 49 -9.03 1.48 -11.05
N PHE A 50 -9.38 1.52 -12.32
CA PHE A 50 -10.14 2.58 -12.94
C PHE A 50 -11.21 1.95 -13.83
N VAL A 51 -12.45 2.15 -13.46
CA VAL A 51 -13.62 1.72 -14.24
C VAL A 51 -14.52 2.93 -14.45
N GLY A 52 -14.86 3.22 -15.71
CA GLY A 52 -15.67 4.41 -15.96
C GLY A 52 -16.29 4.48 -17.33
N GLU A 53 -17.34 5.28 -17.38
CA GLU A 53 -18.03 5.75 -18.56
C GLU A 53 -18.27 7.26 -18.49
N GLU A 54 -19.00 7.85 -19.41
CA GLU A 54 -19.18 9.32 -19.46
C GLU A 54 -19.92 9.87 -18.24
N SER A 55 -20.83 9.08 -17.65
CA SER A 55 -21.69 9.49 -16.52
C SER A 55 -21.11 9.16 -15.14
N LEU A 56 -20.27 8.12 -15.05
CA LEU A 56 -19.73 7.62 -13.79
C LEU A 56 -18.32 7.05 -13.98
N ALA A 57 -17.37 7.49 -13.16
CA ALA A 57 -16.07 6.87 -13.04
C ALA A 57 -15.77 6.49 -11.58
N THR A 58 -15.14 5.34 -11.38
CA THR A 58 -14.68 4.86 -10.07
C THR A 58 -13.19 4.58 -10.15
N LEU A 59 -12.44 5.18 -9.22
CA LEU A 59 -11.02 4.94 -9.07
C LEU A 59 -10.78 4.37 -7.67
N ASP A 60 -10.02 3.29 -7.60
CA ASP A 60 -9.59 2.70 -6.34
C ASP A 60 -8.09 2.93 -6.16
N TYR A 61 -7.73 3.51 -5.02
CA TYR A 61 -6.35 3.81 -4.66
C TYR A 61 -5.92 3.12 -3.39
N ILE A 62 -4.65 2.78 -3.34
CA ILE A 62 -3.93 2.47 -2.11
C ILE A 62 -3.00 3.64 -1.80
N ILE A 63 -3.09 4.15 -0.57
CA ILE A 63 -2.19 5.17 -0.02
C ILE A 63 -1.31 4.48 1.02
N ARG A 64 0.01 4.67 0.92
CA ARG A 64 0.98 4.11 1.88
C ARG A 64 2.01 5.15 2.26
N ASP A 65 2.39 5.13 3.53
CA ASP A 65 3.60 5.77 4.04
C ASP A 65 4.05 5.06 5.31
N HIS A 66 5.35 5.00 5.56
CA HIS A 66 5.91 4.47 6.81
C HIS A 66 5.88 5.49 7.94
N ASP A 67 5.89 6.77 7.60
CA ASP A 67 5.79 7.88 8.52
C ASP A 67 4.32 8.26 8.72
N TRP A 68 3.89 8.38 9.98
CA TRP A 68 2.50 8.65 10.33
C TRP A 68 2.02 10.02 9.85
N GLU A 69 2.85 11.06 10.01
CA GLU A 69 2.48 12.43 9.63
C GLU A 69 2.35 12.55 8.11
N LYS A 70 3.32 11.97 7.37
CA LYS A 70 3.28 11.91 5.91
C LYS A 70 2.11 11.06 5.39
N PHE A 71 1.73 10.02 6.12
CA PHE A 71 0.55 9.22 5.78
C PHE A 71 -0.74 10.05 5.92
N GLN A 72 -0.91 10.79 7.03
CA GLN A 72 -2.06 11.68 7.21
C GLN A 72 -2.07 12.79 6.18
N GLU A 73 -0.91 13.36 5.85
CA GLU A 73 -0.77 14.38 4.80
C GLU A 73 -1.22 13.85 3.43
N LYS A 74 -0.82 12.64 3.06
CA LYS A 74 -1.28 12.01 1.81
C LYS A 74 -2.80 11.82 1.78
N LYS A 75 -3.40 11.42 2.88
CA LYS A 75 -4.86 11.30 2.98
C LYS A 75 -5.54 12.65 2.79
N ARG A 76 -4.98 13.71 3.41
CA ARG A 76 -5.48 15.09 3.27
C ARG A 76 -5.40 15.56 1.82
N ILE A 77 -4.25 15.39 1.16
CA ILE A 77 -4.06 15.75 -0.26
C ILE A 77 -5.10 15.04 -1.14
N PHE A 78 -5.35 13.77 -0.88
CA PHE A 78 -6.32 12.97 -1.64
C PHE A 78 -7.75 13.49 -1.48
N GLN A 79 -8.15 13.90 -0.29
CA GLN A 79 -9.45 14.51 -0.01
C GLN A 79 -9.58 15.90 -0.62
N GLU A 80 -8.56 16.74 -0.44
CA GLU A 80 -8.52 18.11 -1.00
C GLU A 80 -8.59 18.12 -2.53
N ALA A 81 -8.01 17.13 -3.20
CA ALA A 81 -8.14 16.99 -4.64
C ALA A 81 -9.60 16.84 -5.07
N GLY A 82 -10.38 16.02 -4.34
CA GLY A 82 -11.82 15.89 -4.60
C GLY A 82 -12.61 17.15 -4.30
N GLU A 83 -12.31 17.81 -3.18
CA GLU A 83 -12.95 19.08 -2.80
C GLU A 83 -12.67 20.18 -3.83
N LYS A 84 -11.44 20.32 -4.27
CA LYS A 84 -11.04 21.28 -5.31
C LYS A 84 -11.81 21.08 -6.61
N LEU A 85 -12.01 19.83 -7.01
CA LEU A 85 -12.78 19.53 -8.23
C LEU A 85 -14.29 19.70 -8.03
N ASN A 86 -14.83 19.44 -6.85
CA ASN A 86 -16.20 19.79 -6.51
C ASN A 86 -16.44 21.31 -6.57
N GLN A 87 -15.51 22.12 -6.07
CA GLN A 87 -15.58 23.59 -6.19
C GLN A 87 -15.53 24.04 -7.64
N LYS A 88 -14.72 23.40 -8.48
CA LYS A 88 -14.55 23.76 -9.89
C LYS A 88 -15.73 23.37 -10.77
N TYR A 89 -16.34 22.21 -10.49
CA TYR A 89 -17.30 21.59 -11.39
C TYR A 89 -18.71 21.35 -10.79
N GLY A 90 -18.87 21.55 -9.48
CA GLY A 90 -20.15 21.27 -8.81
C GLY A 90 -21.32 22.07 -9.36
N GLU A 91 -21.14 23.36 -9.66
CA GLU A 91 -22.17 24.21 -10.27
C GLU A 91 -22.56 23.75 -11.69
N LYS A 92 -21.67 23.00 -12.37
CA LYS A 92 -21.92 22.39 -13.67
C LYS A 92 -22.57 21.01 -13.59
N GLY A 93 -22.88 20.53 -12.37
CA GLY A 93 -23.57 19.28 -12.10
C GLY A 93 -22.66 18.05 -11.90
N ALA A 94 -21.32 18.18 -11.98
CA ALA A 94 -20.43 17.08 -11.66
C ALA A 94 -20.22 16.97 -10.14
N HIS A 95 -20.04 15.73 -9.64
CA HIS A 95 -19.85 15.49 -8.23
C HIS A 95 -18.73 14.47 -7.96
N PHE A 96 -17.79 14.83 -7.06
CA PHE A 96 -16.69 13.96 -6.60
C PHE A 96 -16.97 13.49 -5.19
N SER A 97 -17.12 12.18 -5.01
CA SER A 97 -17.25 11.52 -3.72
C SER A 97 -15.95 10.80 -3.38
N VAL A 98 -15.24 11.29 -2.38
CA VAL A 98 -13.97 10.71 -1.91
C VAL A 98 -14.21 9.99 -0.61
N GLU A 99 -13.93 8.70 -0.58
CA GLU A 99 -14.00 7.87 0.62
C GLU A 99 -12.60 7.37 0.96
N VAL A 100 -12.13 7.62 2.19
CA VAL A 100 -10.83 7.13 2.70
C VAL A 100 -11.07 6.20 3.87
N LYS A 101 -10.61 4.94 3.75
CA LYS A 101 -10.69 3.91 4.79
C LYS A 101 -9.30 3.43 5.16
N ASP A 102 -8.99 3.43 6.44
CA ASP A 102 -7.77 2.85 6.94
C ASP A 102 -7.88 1.31 6.93
N SER A 103 -6.86 0.65 6.37
CA SER A 103 -6.82 -0.81 6.25
C SER A 103 -5.65 -1.45 6.99
N TYR A 104 -4.48 -0.84 6.93
CA TYR A 104 -3.26 -1.32 7.57
C TYR A 104 -2.48 -0.14 8.16
N TYR A 105 -1.94 -0.35 9.35
CA TYR A 105 -0.99 0.55 9.99
C TYR A 105 0.41 -0.06 9.99
N ASN A 106 1.42 0.76 10.18
CA ASN A 106 2.79 0.30 10.28
C ASN A 106 2.96 -0.59 11.52
N MET A 107 3.30 -1.87 11.30
CA MET A 107 3.46 -2.84 12.39
C MET A 107 4.60 -2.50 13.35
N VAL A 108 5.53 -1.62 12.96
CA VAL A 108 6.69 -1.26 13.79
C VAL A 108 6.27 -0.75 15.17
N GLU A 109 5.13 -0.07 15.29
CA GLU A 109 4.61 0.40 16.59
C GLU A 109 4.34 -0.75 17.55
N LYS A 110 3.86 -1.88 17.05
CA LYS A 110 3.55 -3.09 17.83
C LYS A 110 4.76 -4.01 17.99
N VAL A 111 5.66 -4.01 17.03
CA VAL A 111 6.89 -4.84 17.06
C VAL A 111 8.01 -4.18 17.86
N ARG A 112 8.05 -2.86 17.95
CA ARG A 112 9.11 -2.10 18.65
C ARG A 112 9.38 -2.56 20.09
N PRO A 113 8.37 -2.86 20.94
CA PRO A 113 8.63 -3.42 22.29
C PRO A 113 9.18 -4.84 22.24
N HIS A 114 9.17 -5.50 21.08
CA HIS A 114 9.54 -6.91 20.88
C HIS A 114 10.66 -7.07 19.85
N MET A 115 11.58 -6.10 19.75
CA MET A 115 12.70 -6.12 18.80
C MET A 115 13.58 -7.35 18.92
N TYR A 116 13.59 -8.00 20.09
CA TYR A 116 14.29 -9.28 20.28
C TYR A 116 13.88 -10.36 19.26
N LEU A 117 12.65 -10.30 18.69
CA LEU A 117 12.19 -11.20 17.63
C LEU A 117 13.03 -11.02 16.36
N ILE A 118 13.35 -9.77 16.03
CA ILE A 118 14.19 -9.43 14.87
C ILE A 118 15.63 -9.91 15.13
N ASP A 119 16.15 -9.70 16.36
CA ASP A 119 17.52 -10.10 16.71
C ASP A 119 17.67 -11.62 16.71
N VAL A 120 16.67 -12.36 17.21
CA VAL A 120 16.62 -13.82 17.12
C VAL A 120 16.63 -14.29 15.67
N ALA A 121 15.79 -13.68 14.83
CA ALA A 121 15.74 -14.02 13.41
C ALA A 121 17.10 -13.76 12.74
N LYS A 122 17.71 -12.59 12.94
CA LYS A 122 19.05 -12.27 12.41
C LYS A 122 20.10 -13.30 12.83
N THR A 123 20.16 -13.62 14.13
CA THR A 123 21.09 -14.63 14.67
C THR A 123 20.87 -15.99 14.01
N ALA A 124 19.63 -16.40 13.80
CA ALA A 124 19.30 -17.66 13.15
C ALA A 124 19.76 -17.69 11.68
N PHE A 125 19.52 -16.59 10.93
CA PHE A 125 20.01 -16.46 9.55
C PHE A 125 21.52 -16.57 9.48
N GLU A 126 22.25 -15.85 10.33
CA GLU A 126 23.71 -15.85 10.38
C GLU A 126 24.28 -17.24 10.70
N LYS A 127 23.70 -17.94 11.69
CA LYS A 127 24.10 -19.30 12.08
C LYS A 127 23.88 -20.32 10.95
N GLU A 128 22.91 -20.07 10.09
CA GLU A 128 22.64 -20.88 8.90
C GLU A 128 23.41 -20.39 7.65
N GLY A 129 24.35 -19.47 7.82
CA GLY A 129 25.20 -18.96 6.73
C GLY A 129 24.44 -18.10 5.73
N VAL A 130 23.40 -17.41 6.16
CA VAL A 130 22.64 -16.44 5.36
C VAL A 130 22.80 -15.05 5.95
N THR A 131 23.24 -14.10 5.16
CA THR A 131 23.33 -12.69 5.60
C THR A 131 21.93 -12.10 5.73
N PRO A 132 21.47 -11.71 6.94
CA PRO A 132 20.16 -11.14 7.11
C PRO A 132 20.09 -9.71 6.57
N LYS A 133 19.03 -9.40 5.84
CA LYS A 133 18.71 -8.04 5.40
C LYS A 133 17.37 -7.62 6.00
N VAL A 134 17.40 -6.62 6.86
CA VAL A 134 16.18 -6.01 7.40
C VAL A 134 15.74 -4.90 6.47
N CYS A 135 14.52 -4.97 5.96
CA CYS A 135 13.98 -3.97 5.04
C CYS A 135 12.52 -3.66 5.38
N PRO A 136 12.05 -2.46 5.02
CA PRO A 136 10.66 -2.09 5.21
C PRO A 136 9.75 -2.90 4.29
N ILE A 137 8.55 -3.23 4.76
CA ILE A 137 7.49 -3.79 3.94
C ILE A 137 6.57 -2.66 3.50
N ARG A 138 6.46 -2.44 2.19
CA ARG A 138 5.67 -1.36 1.59
C ARG A 138 4.20 -1.75 1.35
N GLY A 139 3.84 -3.00 1.60
CA GLY A 139 2.49 -3.54 1.48
C GLY A 139 1.83 -3.85 2.82
N GLY A 140 0.56 -4.20 2.80
CA GLY A 140 -0.12 -4.80 3.95
C GLY A 140 0.22 -6.29 4.05
N THR A 141 0.36 -6.80 5.27
CA THR A 141 0.63 -8.22 5.53
C THR A 141 -0.25 -8.74 6.67
N ASP A 142 -0.45 -10.05 6.71
CA ASP A 142 -1.14 -10.67 7.85
C ASP A 142 -0.36 -10.47 9.15
N GLY A 143 0.97 -10.42 9.09
CA GLY A 143 1.82 -10.07 10.23
C GLY A 143 1.50 -8.69 10.82
N ALA A 144 1.16 -7.71 9.98
CA ALA A 144 0.71 -6.42 10.47
C ALA A 144 -0.62 -6.54 11.21
N LYS A 145 -1.61 -7.24 10.65
CA LYS A 145 -2.91 -7.48 11.31
C LYS A 145 -2.73 -8.19 12.65
N LEU A 146 -1.98 -9.28 12.67
CA LEU A 146 -1.72 -10.07 13.87
C LEU A 146 -1.02 -9.22 14.96
N SER A 147 -0.08 -8.37 14.57
CA SER A 147 0.61 -7.47 15.48
C SER A 147 -0.35 -6.50 16.17
N PHE A 148 -1.33 -5.94 15.43
CA PHE A 148 -2.36 -5.09 16.02
C PHE A 148 -3.42 -5.86 16.83
N MET A 149 -3.55 -7.18 16.63
CA MET A 149 -4.38 -8.06 17.46
C MET A 149 -3.66 -8.52 18.74
N GLY A 150 -2.43 -8.08 18.99
CA GLY A 150 -1.67 -8.39 20.20
C GLY A 150 -0.63 -9.51 20.02
N LEU A 151 -0.42 -10.00 18.80
CA LEU A 151 0.63 -10.96 18.47
C LEU A 151 1.71 -10.30 17.63
N PRO A 152 2.82 -9.78 18.19
CA PRO A 152 3.91 -9.19 17.43
C PRO A 152 4.44 -10.19 16.41
N CYS A 153 4.26 -9.91 15.12
CA CYS A 153 4.50 -10.86 14.05
C CYS A 153 5.30 -10.23 12.90
N PRO A 154 6.63 -10.06 13.04
CA PRO A 154 7.49 -9.61 11.95
C PRO A 154 7.52 -10.66 10.83
N ASN A 155 7.66 -10.20 9.59
CA ASN A 155 7.69 -11.09 8.43
C ASN A 155 9.08 -11.63 8.16
N LEU A 156 9.15 -12.84 7.61
CA LEU A 156 10.36 -13.48 7.13
C LEU A 156 10.29 -13.67 5.61
N SER A 157 11.45 -13.75 4.96
CA SER A 157 11.54 -14.12 3.55
C SER A 157 11.09 -15.57 3.34
N THR A 158 10.48 -15.84 2.16
CA THR A 158 10.12 -17.19 1.73
C THR A 158 10.96 -17.67 0.56
N GLY A 159 11.78 -16.81 -0.03
CA GLY A 159 12.49 -17.06 -1.29
C GLY A 159 11.65 -16.80 -2.53
N GLY A 160 10.44 -16.24 -2.39
CA GLY A 160 9.61 -15.77 -3.50
C GLY A 160 10.06 -14.42 -4.01
N GLU A 161 9.82 -14.16 -5.28
CA GLU A 161 10.13 -12.92 -5.98
C GLU A 161 9.00 -12.54 -6.94
N ASN A 162 8.92 -11.25 -7.30
CA ASN A 162 7.93 -10.69 -8.22
C ASN A 162 6.47 -10.95 -7.81
N TYR A 163 6.19 -10.88 -6.49
CA TYR A 163 4.88 -11.15 -5.92
C TYR A 163 3.76 -10.39 -6.65
N HIS A 164 2.64 -11.09 -6.88
CA HIS A 164 1.46 -10.60 -7.61
C HIS A 164 1.69 -10.31 -9.10
N GLY A 165 2.88 -10.58 -9.62
CA GLY A 165 3.20 -10.39 -11.02
C GLY A 165 3.03 -11.67 -11.85
N ILE A 166 2.89 -11.51 -13.18
CA ILE A 166 2.82 -12.66 -14.11
C ILE A 166 4.14 -13.47 -14.16
N TYR A 167 5.22 -12.91 -13.66
CA TYR A 167 6.53 -13.53 -13.51
C TYR A 167 6.86 -13.85 -12.05
N GLU A 168 5.85 -14.05 -11.21
CA GLU A 168 6.07 -14.50 -9.83
C GLU A 168 6.72 -15.90 -9.84
N TYR A 169 7.77 -16.06 -9.05
CA TYR A 169 8.45 -17.32 -8.93
C TYR A 169 8.99 -17.56 -7.53
N LEU A 170 9.28 -18.83 -7.23
CA LEU A 170 9.92 -19.26 -5.99
C LEU A 170 11.31 -19.82 -6.32
N ASN A 171 12.34 -19.21 -5.72
CA ASN A 171 13.68 -19.77 -5.77
C ASN A 171 13.79 -20.96 -4.81
N LEU A 172 13.88 -22.17 -5.35
CA LEU A 172 13.90 -23.41 -4.56
C LEU A 172 15.07 -23.50 -3.58
N ASN A 173 16.24 -22.96 -3.91
CA ASN A 173 17.40 -22.97 -3.02
C ASN A 173 17.18 -22.05 -1.83
N SER A 174 16.66 -20.85 -2.08
CA SER A 174 16.28 -19.89 -1.03
C SER A 174 15.18 -20.46 -0.15
N PHE A 175 14.14 -21.04 -0.74
CA PHE A 175 13.03 -21.67 -0.01
C PHE A 175 13.51 -22.81 0.91
N LYS A 176 14.32 -23.74 0.38
CA LYS A 176 14.89 -24.84 1.16
C LYS A 176 15.77 -24.33 2.30
N LYS A 177 16.49 -23.22 2.11
CA LYS A 177 17.32 -22.60 3.12
C LYS A 177 16.52 -22.02 4.29
N MET A 178 15.28 -21.62 4.05
CA MET A 178 14.42 -21.12 5.13
C MET A 178 14.00 -22.19 6.14
N ILE A 179 14.00 -23.48 5.77
CA ILE A 179 13.63 -24.57 6.68
C ILE A 179 14.56 -24.62 7.90
N PRO A 180 15.91 -24.77 7.72
CA PRO A 180 16.81 -24.74 8.87
C PRO A 180 16.81 -23.39 9.61
N VAL A 181 16.62 -22.26 8.90
CA VAL A 181 16.49 -20.95 9.55
C VAL A 181 15.31 -20.93 10.52
N LEU A 182 14.13 -21.39 10.10
CA LEU A 182 12.94 -21.45 10.96
C LEU A 182 13.16 -22.36 12.19
N LEU A 183 13.77 -23.53 12.01
CA LEU A 183 14.13 -24.42 13.12
C LEU A 183 15.11 -23.73 14.08
N LYS A 184 16.08 -22.99 13.54
CA LYS A 184 17.04 -22.26 14.34
C LYS A 184 16.38 -21.12 15.13
N ILE A 185 15.44 -20.38 14.54
CA ILE A 185 14.64 -19.37 15.26
C ILE A 185 13.94 -20.00 16.48
N CYS A 186 13.29 -21.16 16.29
CA CYS A 186 12.64 -21.87 17.41
C CYS A 186 13.65 -22.25 18.51
N GLN A 187 14.85 -22.74 18.13
CA GLN A 187 15.89 -23.07 19.08
C GLN A 187 16.40 -21.87 19.87
N GLU A 188 16.68 -20.76 19.20
CA GLU A 188 17.12 -19.50 19.80
C GLU A 188 16.06 -18.91 20.76
N MET A 189 14.77 -19.08 20.44
CA MET A 189 13.68 -18.65 21.31
C MET A 189 13.60 -19.46 22.60
N ILE A 190 13.82 -20.77 22.54
CA ILE A 190 13.85 -21.64 23.75
C ILE A 190 14.97 -21.23 24.70
N GLY A 191 16.12 -20.83 24.17
CA GLY A 191 17.28 -20.38 24.97
C GLY A 191 17.09 -19.01 25.65
N LYS A 192 16.09 -18.23 25.22
CA LYS A 192 15.75 -16.92 25.80
C LYS A 192 14.57 -16.99 26.78
N LYS A 193 14.57 -18.00 27.69
CA LYS A 193 13.59 -17.96 28.78
C LYS A 193 13.83 -16.70 29.61
N SER A 194 12.76 -15.94 29.71
CA SER A 194 12.51 -14.69 30.43
C SER A 194 13.19 -14.60 31.78
#